data_490245bd71663a9335c9fdeee5076f89
#
_entry.id   490245bd71663a9335c9fdeee5076f89
#
_cell.length_a   1.000
_cell.length_b   1.000
_cell.length_c   1.000
_cell.angle_alpha   90.00
_cell.angle_beta   90.00
_cell.angle_gamma   90.00
#
_symmetry.space_group_name_H-M   'P 1'
#
loop_
_entity.id
_entity.type
_entity.pdbx_description
1 polymer ?
#
loop_
_entity_poly.entity_id
_entity_poly.type
_entity_poly.pdbx_seq_one_letter_code
_entity_poly.pdbx_strand_id
1 'polypeptide(L)'
;MTIKVGIVGYGTIGKRIADAVGLQEDMKLVGIAGNTFNYRIKSAISKGINVFSADHRGTDLKRNGVCLAGKIKDLLGESDVICDCTPRGVGKKNKDKYTKAGVKAIFQGGEKPDVGDSFVAQCNYDSAFGSDHIRVVSCNTT
;
A
#
# COMPACT_ATOMS: atom_id res chain seq x y z
N MET A 1 6.96 -7.46 -18.80
CA MET A 1 7.51 -6.83 -17.57
C MET A 1 6.45 -6.90 -16.49
N THR A 2 6.80 -7.34 -15.30
CA THR A 2 5.84 -7.49 -14.21
C THR A 2 6.02 -6.35 -13.20
N ILE A 3 4.95 -5.60 -12.92
CA ILE A 3 4.95 -4.50 -11.97
C ILE A 3 4.81 -5.07 -10.55
N LYS A 4 5.76 -4.75 -9.68
CA LYS A 4 5.78 -5.19 -8.29
C LYS A 4 5.01 -4.20 -7.41
N VAL A 5 3.94 -4.67 -6.78
CA VAL A 5 3.04 -3.85 -5.97
C VAL A 5 3.17 -4.22 -4.50
N GLY A 6 3.45 -3.23 -3.66
CA GLY A 6 3.39 -3.35 -2.21
C GLY A 6 2.16 -2.62 -1.67
N ILE A 7 1.58 -3.12 -0.57
CA ILE A 7 0.42 -2.50 0.08
C ILE A 7 0.77 -2.12 1.50
N VAL A 8 0.53 -0.86 1.86
CA VAL A 8 0.69 -0.36 3.22
C VAL A 8 -0.69 -0.07 3.80
N GLY A 9 -1.04 -0.80 4.87
CA GLY A 9 -2.38 -0.79 5.45
C GLY A 9 -3.30 -1.85 4.83
N TYR A 10 -3.52 -2.95 5.56
CA TYR A 10 -4.35 -4.07 5.11
C TYR A 10 -5.73 -4.05 5.76
N GLY A 11 -6.42 -2.92 5.56
CA GLY A 11 -7.83 -2.75 5.93
C GLY A 11 -8.78 -3.25 4.83
N THR A 12 -9.99 -2.73 4.80
CA THR A 12 -11.00 -3.12 3.80
C THR A 12 -10.54 -2.81 2.38
N ILE A 13 -9.97 -1.63 2.15
CA ILE A 13 -9.49 -1.22 0.83
C ILE A 13 -8.22 -1.98 0.46
N GLY A 14 -7.23 -2.04 1.36
CA GLY A 14 -5.97 -2.73 1.09
C GLY A 14 -6.14 -4.20 0.75
N LYS A 15 -7.06 -4.89 1.43
CA LYS A 15 -7.41 -6.27 1.11
C LYS A 15 -7.97 -6.41 -0.31
N ARG A 16 -8.89 -5.52 -0.71
CA ARG A 16 -9.50 -5.55 -2.05
C ARG A 16 -8.49 -5.23 -3.15
N ILE A 17 -7.58 -4.29 -2.90
CA ILE A 17 -6.50 -3.99 -3.85
C ILE A 17 -5.55 -5.18 -3.98
N ALA A 18 -5.19 -5.84 -2.89
CA ALA A 18 -4.37 -7.06 -2.93
C ALA A 18 -5.02 -8.16 -3.78
N ASP A 19 -6.31 -8.39 -3.57
CA ASP A 19 -7.07 -9.37 -4.35
C ASP A 19 -7.11 -8.96 -5.85
N ALA A 20 -7.31 -7.68 -6.16
CA ALA A 20 -7.32 -7.16 -7.52
C ALA A 20 -5.96 -7.29 -8.22
N VAL A 21 -4.87 -6.98 -7.52
CA VAL A 21 -3.49 -7.16 -8.03
C VAL A 21 -3.23 -8.63 -8.37
N GLY A 22 -3.71 -9.55 -7.53
CA GLY A 22 -3.56 -10.98 -7.77
C GLY A 22 -4.30 -11.50 -9.02
N LEU A 23 -5.23 -10.73 -9.57
CA LEU A 23 -5.95 -11.05 -10.80
C LEU A 23 -5.30 -10.48 -12.07
N GLN A 24 -4.26 -9.66 -11.92
CA GLN A 24 -3.57 -9.04 -13.06
C GLN A 24 -2.37 -9.91 -13.48
N GLU A 25 -2.27 -10.18 -14.78
CA GLU A 25 -1.16 -10.97 -15.35
C GLU A 25 0.18 -10.21 -15.38
N ASP A 26 0.11 -8.88 -15.43
CA ASP A 26 1.25 -7.98 -15.49
C ASP A 26 1.67 -7.40 -14.14
N MET A 27 1.02 -7.83 -13.04
CA MET A 27 1.32 -7.38 -11.69
C MET A 27 1.67 -8.53 -10.76
N LYS A 28 2.48 -8.22 -9.74
CA LYS A 28 2.84 -9.15 -8.67
C LYS A 28 2.72 -8.46 -7.32
N LEU A 29 1.94 -9.03 -6.42
CA LEU A 29 1.89 -8.58 -5.03
C LEU A 29 3.19 -9.02 -4.31
N VAL A 30 4.00 -8.05 -3.88
CA VAL A 30 5.20 -8.30 -3.07
C VAL A 30 4.80 -8.70 -1.65
N GLY A 31 3.85 -7.96 -1.08
CA GLY A 31 3.34 -8.21 0.24
C GLY A 31 2.55 -7.02 0.79
N ILE A 32 2.21 -7.12 2.05
CA ILE A 32 1.46 -6.11 2.79
C ILE A 32 2.24 -5.65 4.03
N ALA A 33 2.11 -4.39 4.41
CA ALA A 33 2.65 -3.88 5.66
C ALA A 33 1.52 -3.49 6.63
N GLY A 34 1.65 -3.93 7.87
CA GLY A 34 0.72 -3.62 8.96
C GLY A 34 1.43 -3.58 10.31
N ASN A 35 0.75 -3.09 11.34
CA ASN A 35 1.30 -2.98 12.69
C ASN A 35 0.61 -3.89 13.69
N THR A 36 -0.68 -4.14 13.50
CA THR A 36 -1.53 -4.80 14.50
C THR A 36 -2.05 -6.12 13.96
N PHE A 37 -1.89 -7.18 14.76
CA PHE A 37 -2.45 -8.48 14.45
C PHE A 37 -3.98 -8.45 14.56
N ASN A 38 -4.63 -8.89 13.51
CA ASN A 38 -6.09 -9.01 13.46
C ASN A 38 -6.50 -10.10 12.44
N TYR A 39 -7.80 -10.35 12.32
CA TYR A 39 -8.31 -11.37 11.41
C TYR A 39 -7.92 -11.14 9.93
N ARG A 40 -7.69 -9.89 9.52
CA ARG A 40 -7.27 -9.57 8.15
C ARG A 40 -5.82 -10.01 7.90
N ILE A 41 -4.92 -9.73 8.84
CA ILE A 41 -3.53 -10.23 8.79
C ILE A 41 -3.52 -11.76 8.78
N LYS A 42 -4.33 -12.39 9.62
CA LYS A 42 -4.49 -13.85 9.61
C LYS A 42 -4.95 -14.36 8.24
N SER A 43 -5.92 -13.68 7.62
CA SER A 43 -6.39 -14.00 6.27
C SER A 43 -5.28 -13.81 5.21
N ALA A 44 -4.46 -12.77 5.30
CA ALA A 44 -3.34 -12.57 4.39
C ALA A 44 -2.34 -13.74 4.48
N ILE A 45 -2.00 -14.14 5.69
CA ILE A 45 -1.08 -15.26 5.94
C ILE A 45 -1.65 -16.57 5.34
N SER A 46 -2.93 -16.85 5.55
CA SER A 46 -3.57 -18.05 4.99
C SER A 46 -3.63 -18.07 3.47
N LYS A 47 -3.56 -16.89 2.83
CA LYS A 47 -3.44 -16.74 1.36
C LYS A 47 -1.99 -16.80 0.86
N GLY A 48 -1.01 -17.00 1.75
CA GLY A 48 0.41 -16.99 1.39
C GLY A 48 0.99 -15.61 1.09
N ILE A 49 0.32 -14.53 1.52
CA ILE A 49 0.80 -13.17 1.30
C ILE A 49 1.88 -12.84 2.34
N ASN A 50 3.01 -12.32 1.89
CA ASN A 50 4.07 -11.86 2.76
C ASN A 50 3.63 -10.68 3.63
N VAL A 51 3.93 -10.74 4.92
CA VAL A 51 3.60 -9.69 5.88
C VAL A 51 4.88 -8.99 6.33
N PHE A 52 4.90 -7.68 6.17
CA PHE A 52 5.97 -6.78 6.63
C PHE A 52 5.46 -5.95 7.81
N SER A 53 6.35 -5.57 8.72
CA SER A 53 5.98 -4.62 9.76
C SER A 53 6.02 -3.19 9.24
N ALA A 54 4.95 -2.44 9.45
CA ALA A 54 4.89 -1.02 9.08
C ALA A 54 5.63 -0.12 10.09
N ASP A 55 5.84 -0.59 11.31
CA ASP A 55 6.70 0.03 12.31
C ASP A 55 8.10 -0.63 12.35
N HIS A 56 9.02 -0.03 13.10
CA HIS A 56 10.38 -0.54 13.21
C HIS A 56 10.51 -1.84 14.01
N ARG A 57 9.52 -2.18 14.83
CA ARG A 57 9.59 -3.27 15.82
C ARG A 57 8.79 -4.50 15.44
N GLY A 58 7.61 -4.31 14.83
CA GLY A 58 6.68 -5.40 14.53
C GLY A 58 6.25 -6.18 15.77
N THR A 59 6.21 -5.51 16.93
CA THR A 59 6.09 -6.16 18.25
C THR A 59 4.80 -6.94 18.38
N ASP A 60 3.68 -6.34 17.97
CA ASP A 60 2.37 -6.99 18.09
C ASP A 60 2.26 -8.21 17.16
N LEU A 61 2.72 -8.06 15.92
CA LEU A 61 2.72 -9.14 14.94
C LEU A 61 3.57 -10.33 15.41
N LYS A 62 4.78 -10.07 15.91
CA LYS A 62 5.68 -11.10 16.42
C LYS A 62 5.12 -11.80 17.65
N ARG A 63 4.49 -11.07 18.58
CA ARG A 63 3.83 -11.65 19.77
C ARG A 63 2.72 -12.64 19.38
N ASN A 64 2.06 -12.40 18.28
CA ASN A 64 1.02 -13.26 17.76
C ASN A 64 1.54 -14.34 16.78
N GLY A 65 2.84 -14.58 16.75
CA GLY A 65 3.44 -15.65 15.97
C GLY A 65 3.54 -15.40 14.47
N VAL A 66 3.40 -14.14 14.02
CA VAL A 66 3.54 -13.80 12.60
C VAL A 66 5.01 -13.87 12.19
N CYS A 67 5.31 -14.71 11.21
CA CYS A 67 6.61 -14.72 10.55
C CYS A 67 6.69 -13.55 9.59
N LEU A 68 7.40 -12.49 9.99
CA LEU A 68 7.56 -11.29 9.16
C LEU A 68 8.55 -11.54 8.02
N ALA A 69 8.18 -11.17 6.80
CA ALA A 69 9.09 -11.16 5.65
C ALA A 69 10.15 -10.06 5.74
N GLY A 70 9.87 -9.01 6.52
CA GLY A 70 10.77 -7.88 6.74
C GLY A 70 10.06 -6.70 7.37
N LYS A 71 10.64 -5.53 7.20
CA LYS A 71 10.11 -4.23 7.62
C LYS A 71 9.58 -3.46 6.40
N ILE A 72 8.87 -2.37 6.64
CA ILE A 72 8.38 -1.50 5.56
C ILE A 72 9.51 -1.10 4.59
N LYS A 73 10.71 -0.85 5.08
CA LYS A 73 11.85 -0.50 4.22
C LYS A 73 12.16 -1.59 3.19
N ASP A 74 12.04 -2.85 3.59
CA ASP A 74 12.29 -3.98 2.71
C ASP A 74 11.18 -4.09 1.66
N LEU A 75 9.91 -3.91 2.08
CA LEU A 75 8.78 -3.86 1.15
C LEU A 75 8.95 -2.75 0.11
N LEU A 76 9.39 -1.55 0.53
CA LEU A 76 9.62 -0.43 -0.38
C LEU A 76 10.73 -0.74 -1.40
N GLY A 77 11.83 -1.37 -0.94
CA GLY A 77 12.95 -1.74 -1.81
C GLY A 77 12.62 -2.83 -2.83
N GLU A 78 11.61 -3.64 -2.57
CA GLU A 78 11.17 -4.72 -3.46
C GLU A 78 10.02 -4.32 -4.39
N SER A 79 9.41 -3.15 -4.19
CA SER A 79 8.22 -2.70 -4.91
C SER A 79 8.52 -1.59 -5.92
N ASP A 80 7.83 -1.63 -7.06
CA ASP A 80 7.82 -0.54 -8.04
C ASP A 80 6.78 0.52 -7.68
N VAL A 81 5.65 0.08 -7.10
CA VAL A 81 4.52 0.93 -6.70
C VAL A 81 4.01 0.52 -5.33
N ILE A 82 3.70 1.48 -4.50
CA ILE A 82 3.04 1.30 -3.21
C ILE A 82 1.58 1.80 -3.29
N CYS A 83 0.64 0.95 -2.90
CA CYS A 83 -0.71 1.39 -2.58
C CYS A 83 -0.82 1.65 -1.09
N ASP A 84 -0.85 2.92 -0.70
CA ASP A 84 -1.06 3.34 0.68
C ASP A 84 -2.56 3.38 0.99
N CYS A 85 -3.01 2.40 1.77
CA CYS A 85 -4.40 2.21 2.19
C CYS A 85 -4.57 2.50 3.68
N THR A 86 -3.68 3.29 4.25
CA THR A 86 -3.75 3.72 5.65
C THR A 86 -4.83 4.78 5.85
N PRO A 87 -5.32 4.99 7.08
CA PRO A 87 -6.28 6.05 7.37
C PRO A 87 -5.75 7.43 7.00
N ARG A 88 -6.69 8.35 6.70
CA ARG A 88 -6.39 9.74 6.36
C ARG A 88 -5.37 10.37 7.31
N GLY A 89 -4.38 11.05 6.74
CA GLY A 89 -3.28 11.69 7.47
C GLY A 89 -2.09 10.77 7.76
N VAL A 90 -2.26 9.46 7.73
CA VAL A 90 -1.14 8.51 7.88
C VAL A 90 -0.36 8.40 6.57
N GLY A 91 -1.03 8.33 5.43
CA GLY A 91 -0.41 8.33 4.11
C GLY A 91 0.46 9.57 3.89
N LYS A 92 -0.01 10.74 4.31
CA LYS A 92 0.79 11.98 4.29
C LYS A 92 2.11 11.83 5.05
N LYS A 93 2.08 11.21 6.22
CA LYS A 93 3.30 10.96 7.03
C LYS A 93 4.22 9.92 6.39
N ASN A 94 3.67 9.01 5.61
CA ASN A 94 4.44 7.98 4.92
C ASN A 94 5.07 8.49 3.62
N LYS A 95 4.56 9.56 3.01
CA LYS A 95 5.01 10.10 1.74
C LYS A 95 6.53 10.30 1.67
N ASP A 96 7.12 10.87 2.71
CA ASP A 96 8.57 11.11 2.76
C ASP A 96 9.38 9.81 2.69
N LYS A 97 8.86 8.72 3.26
CA LYS A 97 9.50 7.41 3.20
C LYS A 97 9.49 6.87 1.77
N TYR A 98 8.39 7.05 1.05
CA TYR A 98 8.25 6.61 -0.33
C TYR A 98 9.13 7.41 -1.26
N THR A 99 9.17 8.74 -1.09
CA THR A 99 10.05 9.64 -1.84
C THR A 99 11.52 9.27 -1.64
N LYS A 100 11.95 9.04 -0.40
CA LYS A 100 13.33 8.63 -0.08
C LYS A 100 13.70 7.26 -0.63
N ALA A 101 12.73 6.36 -0.74
CA ALA A 101 12.92 5.05 -1.33
C ALA A 101 12.87 5.06 -2.88
N GLY A 102 12.48 6.18 -3.48
CA GLY A 102 12.32 6.30 -4.94
C GLY A 102 11.19 5.47 -5.52
N VAL A 103 10.19 5.11 -4.69
CA VAL A 103 9.05 4.29 -5.09
C VAL A 103 7.82 5.14 -5.37
N LYS A 104 7.09 4.83 -6.43
CA LYS A 104 5.82 5.49 -6.74
C LYS A 104 4.74 5.11 -5.72
N ALA A 105 3.84 6.04 -5.41
CA ALA A 105 2.79 5.77 -4.43
C ALA A 105 1.41 6.25 -4.86
N ILE A 106 0.41 5.40 -4.59
CA ILE A 106 -1.01 5.65 -4.80
C ILE A 106 -1.68 5.69 -3.43
N PHE A 107 -2.23 6.84 -3.05
CA PHE A 107 -2.86 7.05 -1.75
C PHE A 107 -4.37 6.84 -1.84
N GLN A 108 -4.89 5.89 -1.07
CA GLN A 108 -6.30 5.49 -1.06
C GLN A 108 -7.08 5.98 0.17
N GLY A 109 -6.40 6.56 1.15
CA GLY A 109 -6.98 6.91 2.46
C GLY A 109 -7.79 8.21 2.50
N GLY A 110 -8.18 8.80 1.38
CA GLY A 110 -8.88 10.10 1.34
C GLY A 110 -7.98 11.26 1.76
N GLU A 111 -6.73 11.22 1.38
CA GLU A 111 -5.73 12.26 1.70
C GLU A 111 -6.06 13.61 1.05
N LYS A 112 -5.49 14.69 1.60
CA LYS A 112 -5.63 16.04 1.03
C LYS A 112 -4.84 16.18 -0.28
N PRO A 113 -5.17 17.18 -1.13
CA PRO A 113 -4.49 17.42 -2.42
C PRO A 113 -2.98 17.63 -2.35
N ASP A 114 -2.44 18.02 -1.20
CA ASP A 114 -1.01 18.25 -0.99
C ASP A 114 -0.19 16.94 -0.91
N VAL A 115 -0.84 15.80 -0.85
CA VAL A 115 -0.16 14.49 -0.79
C VAL A 115 0.25 13.99 -2.16
N GLY A 116 -0.55 14.24 -3.18
CA GLY A 116 -0.28 13.82 -4.56
C GLY A 116 -1.35 14.35 -5.51
N ASP A 117 -1.10 14.19 -6.80
CA ASP A 117 -2.03 14.60 -7.84
C ASP A 117 -3.36 13.87 -7.69
N SER A 118 -4.45 14.61 -7.74
CA SER A 118 -5.78 14.03 -7.63
C SER A 118 -6.08 13.18 -8.85
N PHE A 119 -6.56 11.98 -8.64
CA PHE A 119 -6.79 11.00 -9.68
C PHE A 119 -8.20 10.43 -9.65
N VAL A 120 -8.87 10.53 -10.80
CA VAL A 120 -10.10 9.80 -11.12
C VAL A 120 -9.91 9.25 -12.54
N ALA A 121 -9.80 7.93 -12.67
CA ALA A 121 -9.38 7.29 -13.92
C ALA A 121 -10.17 7.72 -15.16
N GLN A 122 -11.47 7.93 -15.03
CA GLN A 122 -12.35 8.33 -16.12
C GLN A 122 -12.30 9.83 -16.47
N CYS A 123 -11.65 10.64 -15.61
CA CYS A 123 -11.67 12.10 -15.75
C CYS A 123 -10.32 12.68 -16.13
N ASN A 124 -9.22 12.17 -15.56
CA ASN A 124 -7.92 12.82 -15.70
C ASN A 124 -6.74 11.85 -15.78
N TYR A 125 -6.94 10.69 -16.39
CA TYR A 125 -5.89 9.68 -16.52
C TYR A 125 -4.62 10.26 -17.13
N ASP A 126 -4.73 10.95 -18.26
CA ASP A 126 -3.58 11.48 -19.00
C ASP A 126 -2.79 12.53 -18.20
N SER A 127 -3.49 13.37 -17.42
CA SER A 127 -2.82 14.41 -16.62
C SER A 127 -2.08 13.86 -15.41
N ALA A 128 -2.47 12.68 -14.91
CA ALA A 128 -1.81 12.01 -13.80
C ALA A 128 -0.71 11.04 -14.25
N PHE A 129 -0.62 10.78 -15.56
CA PHE A 129 0.35 9.86 -16.11
C PHE A 129 1.79 10.37 -15.89
N GLY A 130 2.62 9.52 -15.32
CA GLY A 130 4.01 9.86 -15.02
C GLY A 130 4.24 10.48 -13.63
N SER A 131 3.19 10.82 -12.89
CA SER A 131 3.32 11.33 -11.52
C SER A 131 3.93 10.26 -10.59
N ASP A 132 4.79 10.70 -9.67
CA ASP A 132 5.37 9.80 -8.67
C ASP A 132 4.41 9.52 -7.51
N HIS A 133 3.53 10.45 -7.22
CA HIS A 133 2.54 10.35 -6.16
C HIS A 133 1.17 10.80 -6.66
N ILE A 134 0.21 9.90 -6.61
CA ILE A 134 -1.20 10.20 -6.89
C ILE A 134 -2.07 9.88 -5.69
N ARG A 135 -3.15 10.63 -5.51
CA ARG A 135 -4.19 10.30 -4.55
C ARG A 135 -5.48 9.95 -5.27
N VAL A 136 -6.10 8.88 -4.90
CA VAL A 136 -7.45 8.55 -5.37
C VAL A 136 -8.44 9.40 -4.59
N VAL A 137 -9.33 10.07 -5.31
CA VAL A 137 -10.35 10.91 -4.71
C VAL A 137 -11.36 10.02 -3.98
N SER A 138 -11.83 10.46 -2.80
CA SER A 138 -12.80 9.72 -2.02
C SER A 138 -14.06 9.40 -2.82
N CYS A 139 -14.60 8.19 -2.65
CA CYS A 139 -15.84 7.74 -3.28
C CYS A 139 -17.05 8.64 -3.00
N ASN A 140 -17.00 9.44 -1.92
CA ASN A 140 -18.06 10.40 -1.57
C ASN A 140 -17.88 11.79 -2.20
N THR A 141 -16.78 12.03 -2.91
CA THR A 141 -16.44 13.34 -3.52
C THR A 141 -16.20 13.28 -5.01
N THR A 142 -16.43 12.12 -5.58
CA THR A 142 -16.28 11.89 -7.04
C THR A 142 -17.56 12.24 -7.79
#